data_042011b5c54e8e751ef55f9e1aaee62b
#
_entry.id   042011b5c54e8e751ef55f9e1aaee62b
#
_cell.length_a   1.000
_cell.length_b   1.000
_cell.length_c   1.000
_cell.angle_alpha   90.00
_cell.angle_beta   90.00
_cell.angle_gamma   90.00
#
_symmetry.space_group_name_H-M   'P 1'
#
loop_
_entity.id
_entity.type
_entity.pdbx_description
1 polymer ?
#
loop_
_entity_poly.entity_id
_entity_poly.type
_entity_poly.pdbx_seq_one_letter_code
_entity_poly.pdbx_strand_id
1 'polypeptide(L)'
;VKNQKILLHACCAPCSGAIVEYLVNNGAKPVIFYSNSNIYPRGEYDLRLNECIRYAKTWGVEIVEDQYDHDGWLCCAQGLETEPERGLRCLECFKFRLLRAAQYAQDNGFDVLTTTLASSRWKSLDQVNQAGFWACSQVSGVTWWPQNWRKGGLQERRNQIIKEQNFYNQLYCGCEFSQRTGSAEPSEDLKSKADPCQVQE
;
A
#
# COMPACT_ATOMS: atom_id res chain seq x y z
N VAL A 1 10.13 20.13 1.05
CA VAL A 1 10.42 18.71 0.73
C VAL A 1 11.76 18.51 0.02
N LYS A 2 12.40 19.60 -0.49
CA LYS A 2 13.63 19.52 -1.34
C LYS A 2 14.86 18.87 -0.69
N ASN A 3 14.92 18.71 0.64
CA ASN A 3 16.06 18.10 1.34
C ASN A 3 15.63 16.98 2.31
N GLN A 4 14.38 16.54 2.26
CA GLN A 4 13.87 15.51 3.14
C GLN A 4 13.98 14.14 2.47
N LYS A 5 14.33 13.12 3.26
CA LYS A 5 14.28 11.73 2.83
C LYS A 5 12.83 11.24 2.86
N ILE A 6 12.30 10.89 1.68
CA ILE A 6 10.91 10.50 1.51
C ILE A 6 10.79 8.98 1.39
N LEU A 7 10.00 8.37 2.25
CA LEU A 7 9.51 7.00 2.07
C LEU A 7 8.13 7.03 1.42
N LEU A 8 8.00 6.38 0.27
CA LEU A 8 6.74 6.24 -0.46
C LEU A 8 6.20 4.82 -0.28
N HIS A 9 5.23 4.65 0.61
CA HIS A 9 4.50 3.38 0.68
C HIS A 9 3.72 3.13 -0.61
N ALA A 10 4.02 2.03 -1.31
CA ALA A 10 3.40 1.68 -2.60
C ALA A 10 2.47 0.48 -2.50
N CYS A 11 1.29 0.58 -3.09
CA CYS A 11 0.33 -0.52 -3.15
C CYS A 11 0.40 -1.34 -4.46
N CYS A 12 0.78 -0.73 -5.57
CA CYS A 12 0.91 -1.35 -6.88
C CYS A 12 1.49 -0.36 -7.90
N ALA A 13 2.01 -0.84 -9.01
CA ALA A 13 2.59 0.00 -10.07
C ALA A 13 1.59 0.99 -10.68
N PRO A 14 0.35 0.62 -11.03
CA PRO A 14 -0.65 1.56 -11.54
C PRO A 14 -0.93 2.76 -10.62
N CYS A 15 -0.83 2.57 -9.29
CA CYS A 15 -1.03 3.65 -8.32
C CYS A 15 0.23 4.49 -8.10
N SER A 16 1.40 3.92 -8.34
CA SER A 16 2.71 4.52 -8.03
C SER A 16 3.28 5.33 -9.20
N GLY A 17 2.97 4.95 -10.45
CA GLY A 17 3.67 5.44 -11.63
C GLY A 17 3.73 6.96 -11.73
N ALA A 18 2.58 7.65 -11.74
CA ALA A 18 2.55 9.10 -11.86
C ALA A 18 3.15 9.82 -10.64
N ILE A 19 3.10 9.20 -9.46
CA ILE A 19 3.66 9.79 -8.23
C ILE A 19 5.18 9.72 -8.27
N VAL A 20 5.75 8.58 -8.66
CA VAL A 20 7.20 8.41 -8.81
C VAL A 20 7.74 9.40 -9.85
N GLU A 21 7.12 9.46 -11.03
CA GLU A 21 7.47 10.43 -12.08
C GLU A 21 7.42 11.86 -11.54
N TYR A 22 6.33 12.23 -10.86
CA TYR A 22 6.17 13.56 -10.28
C TYR A 22 7.27 13.90 -9.27
N LEU A 23 7.53 12.98 -8.32
CA LEU A 23 8.53 13.22 -7.27
C LEU A 23 9.93 13.38 -7.86
N VAL A 24 10.33 12.49 -8.78
CA VAL A 24 11.66 12.54 -9.41
C VAL A 24 11.82 13.80 -10.26
N ASN A 25 10.82 14.16 -11.07
CA ASN A 25 10.86 15.38 -11.91
C ASN A 25 10.89 16.66 -11.07
N ASN A 26 10.43 16.63 -9.82
CA ASN A 26 10.55 17.75 -8.88
C ASN A 26 11.81 17.67 -7.99
N GLY A 27 12.77 16.83 -8.34
CA GLY A 27 14.07 16.75 -7.69
C GLY A 27 14.08 15.98 -6.37
N ALA A 28 13.01 15.25 -6.05
CA ALA A 28 12.98 14.35 -4.91
C ALA A 28 13.61 13.00 -5.27
N LYS A 29 14.15 12.31 -4.26
CA LYS A 29 14.68 10.94 -4.38
C LYS A 29 13.92 10.04 -3.41
N PRO A 30 12.67 9.63 -3.75
CA PRO A 30 11.92 8.76 -2.87
C PRO A 30 12.54 7.36 -2.85
N VAL A 31 12.39 6.66 -1.72
CA VAL A 31 12.52 5.21 -1.65
C VAL A 31 11.11 4.63 -1.59
N ILE A 32 10.84 3.63 -2.40
CA ILE A 32 9.55 2.93 -2.39
C ILE A 32 9.61 1.83 -1.33
N PHE A 33 8.60 1.81 -0.46
CA PHE A 33 8.39 0.72 0.49
C PHE A 33 7.14 -0.06 0.11
N TYR A 34 7.33 -1.32 -0.28
CA TYR A 34 6.24 -2.20 -0.70
C TYR A 34 5.78 -3.07 0.47
N SER A 35 4.75 -2.63 1.18
CA SER A 35 4.15 -3.31 2.34
C SER A 35 2.68 -3.59 2.07
N ASN A 36 2.36 -4.83 1.68
CA ASN A 36 1.06 -5.21 1.14
C ASN A 36 0.60 -6.60 1.59
N SER A 37 0.74 -6.92 2.87
CA SER A 37 0.34 -8.21 3.46
C SER A 37 -1.15 -8.55 3.29
N ASN A 38 -1.98 -7.55 2.92
CA ASN A 38 -3.38 -7.73 2.59
C ASN A 38 -3.62 -8.40 1.23
N ILE A 39 -2.62 -8.47 0.35
CA ILE A 39 -2.82 -9.03 -1.00
C ILE A 39 -2.78 -10.55 -0.94
N TYR A 40 -3.87 -11.16 -1.40
CA TYR A 40 -4.05 -12.61 -1.46
C TYR A 40 -4.68 -13.00 -2.82
N PRO A 41 -4.27 -14.13 -3.41
CA PRO A 41 -3.23 -15.07 -2.97
C PRO A 41 -1.80 -14.51 -3.15
N ARG A 42 -0.80 -15.22 -2.64
CA ARG A 42 0.62 -14.82 -2.73
C ARG A 42 1.07 -14.54 -4.17
N GLY A 43 0.60 -15.30 -5.14
CA GLY A 43 0.93 -15.05 -6.55
C GLY A 43 0.47 -13.68 -7.06
N GLU A 44 -0.65 -13.16 -6.56
CA GLU A 44 -1.12 -11.80 -6.88
C GLU A 44 -0.22 -10.73 -6.23
N TYR A 45 0.25 -10.99 -5.00
CA TYR A 45 1.24 -10.14 -4.33
C TYR A 45 2.53 -10.05 -5.16
N ASP A 46 3.09 -11.20 -5.55
CA ASP A 46 4.34 -11.29 -6.31
C ASP A 46 4.21 -10.61 -7.68
N LEU A 47 3.08 -10.79 -8.37
CA LEU A 47 2.80 -10.13 -9.64
C LEU A 47 2.82 -8.60 -9.51
N ARG A 48 2.14 -8.05 -8.50
CA ARG A 48 2.11 -6.59 -8.26
C ARG A 48 3.45 -6.05 -7.80
N LEU A 49 4.20 -6.78 -6.99
CA LEU A 49 5.55 -6.42 -6.57
C LEU A 49 6.49 -6.34 -7.77
N ASN A 50 6.53 -7.36 -8.60
CA ASN A 50 7.40 -7.41 -9.78
C ASN A 50 7.13 -6.23 -10.74
N GLU A 51 5.86 -5.86 -10.93
CA GLU A 51 5.50 -4.66 -11.70
C GLU A 51 6.04 -3.37 -11.05
N CYS A 52 5.96 -3.24 -9.72
CA CYS A 52 6.53 -2.11 -9.01
C CYS A 52 8.05 -2.05 -9.17
N ILE A 53 8.75 -3.19 -9.02
CA ILE A 53 10.21 -3.29 -9.19
C ILE A 53 10.60 -2.89 -10.61
N ARG A 54 9.91 -3.44 -11.62
CA ARG A 54 10.16 -3.12 -13.04
C ARG A 54 10.07 -1.61 -13.29
N TYR A 55 9.02 -0.97 -12.80
CA TYR A 55 8.81 0.45 -13.03
C TYR A 55 9.77 1.33 -12.22
N ALA A 56 10.01 1.02 -10.95
CA ALA A 56 10.98 1.73 -10.12
C ALA A 56 12.37 1.77 -10.77
N LYS A 57 12.79 0.65 -11.36
CA LYS A 57 14.07 0.54 -12.07
C LYS A 57 14.17 1.51 -13.26
N THR A 58 13.09 1.77 -13.99
CA THR A 58 13.11 2.72 -15.12
C THR A 58 13.37 4.16 -14.69
N TRP A 59 13.08 4.48 -13.43
CA TRP A 59 13.30 5.80 -12.83
C TRP A 59 14.55 5.87 -11.95
N GLY A 60 15.31 4.77 -11.82
CA GLY A 60 16.44 4.70 -10.90
C GLY A 60 16.04 4.89 -9.43
N VAL A 61 14.80 4.52 -9.08
CA VAL A 61 14.25 4.64 -7.72
C VAL A 61 14.43 3.31 -7.00
N GLU A 62 14.96 3.39 -5.77
CA GLU A 62 15.09 2.24 -4.89
C GLU A 62 13.72 1.75 -4.44
N ILE A 63 13.55 0.42 -4.37
CA ILE A 63 12.38 -0.24 -3.81
C ILE A 63 12.80 -1.27 -2.79
N VAL A 64 12.16 -1.23 -1.64
CA VAL A 64 12.34 -2.17 -0.53
C VAL A 64 11.04 -2.94 -0.34
N GLU A 65 11.14 -4.25 -0.34
CA GLU A 65 10.04 -5.15 -0.01
C GLU A 65 9.95 -5.34 1.50
N ASP A 66 8.76 -5.20 2.06
CA ASP A 66 8.47 -5.57 3.44
C ASP A 66 8.23 -7.08 3.55
N GLN A 67 8.42 -7.63 4.75
CA GLN A 67 8.03 -9.01 5.02
C GLN A 67 6.53 -9.20 4.75
N TYR A 68 6.21 -10.17 3.90
CA TYR A 68 4.83 -10.58 3.65
C TYR A 68 4.31 -11.36 4.85
N ASP A 69 3.40 -10.75 5.60
CA ASP A 69 2.80 -11.26 6.83
C ASP A 69 1.28 -11.24 6.70
N HIS A 70 0.74 -12.17 5.91
CA HIS A 70 -0.70 -12.25 5.65
C HIS A 70 -1.48 -12.68 6.88
N ASP A 71 -0.94 -13.59 7.68
CA ASP A 71 -1.57 -14.08 8.91
C ASP A 71 -1.70 -12.92 9.93
N GLY A 72 -0.64 -12.11 10.11
CA GLY A 72 -0.70 -10.91 10.94
C GLY A 72 -1.70 -9.87 10.41
N TRP A 73 -1.85 -9.75 9.09
CA TRP A 73 -2.88 -8.90 8.51
C TRP A 73 -4.29 -9.45 8.75
N LEU A 74 -4.50 -10.76 8.68
CA LEU A 74 -5.80 -11.40 8.98
C LEU A 74 -6.23 -11.12 10.42
N CYS A 75 -5.31 -11.08 11.37
CA CYS A 75 -5.61 -10.67 12.74
C CYS A 75 -6.22 -9.26 12.82
N CYS A 76 -5.74 -8.32 12.00
CA CYS A 76 -6.32 -6.97 11.92
C CYS A 76 -7.72 -6.95 11.30
N ALA A 77 -8.05 -7.93 10.47
CA ALA A 77 -9.34 -8.05 9.79
C ALA A 77 -10.35 -8.88 10.56
N GLN A 78 -9.93 -9.56 11.63
CA GLN A 78 -10.77 -10.43 12.45
C GLN A 78 -11.99 -9.70 12.98
N GLY A 79 -13.19 -10.27 12.76
CA GLY A 79 -14.48 -9.67 13.10
C GLY A 79 -14.94 -8.55 12.18
N LEU A 80 -14.16 -8.22 11.15
CA LEU A 80 -14.47 -7.19 10.15
C LEU A 80 -14.60 -7.75 8.73
N GLU A 81 -14.67 -9.06 8.56
CA GLU A 81 -14.66 -9.77 7.27
C GLU A 81 -15.83 -9.33 6.38
N THR A 82 -16.99 -9.10 6.99
CA THR A 82 -18.22 -8.69 6.29
C THR A 82 -18.35 -7.19 6.05
N GLU A 83 -17.41 -6.38 6.59
CA GLU A 83 -17.40 -4.95 6.38
C GLU A 83 -17.28 -4.61 4.88
N PRO A 84 -18.02 -3.61 4.38
CA PRO A 84 -17.90 -3.18 3.00
C PRO A 84 -16.53 -2.56 2.71
N GLU A 85 -16.19 -2.42 1.44
CA GLU A 85 -15.08 -1.56 1.04
C GLU A 85 -15.29 -0.14 1.59
N ARG A 86 -14.23 0.47 2.10
CA ARG A 86 -14.21 1.75 2.83
C ARG A 86 -14.83 1.71 4.22
N GLY A 87 -15.20 0.53 4.73
CA GLY A 87 -15.59 0.32 6.13
C GLY A 87 -14.40 0.24 7.07
N LEU A 88 -14.65 -0.24 8.30
CA LEU A 88 -13.61 -0.33 9.35
C LEU A 88 -12.46 -1.26 8.95
N ARG A 89 -12.74 -2.40 8.27
CA ARG A 89 -11.69 -3.29 7.77
C ARG A 89 -10.66 -2.56 6.92
N CYS A 90 -11.10 -1.65 6.04
CA CYS A 90 -10.17 -0.88 5.22
C CYS A 90 -9.32 0.08 6.03
N LEU A 91 -9.88 0.69 7.07
CA LEU A 91 -9.14 1.57 7.97
C LEU A 91 -8.04 0.79 8.72
N GLU A 92 -8.37 -0.36 9.30
CA GLU A 92 -7.41 -1.20 10.01
C GLU A 92 -6.33 -1.76 9.06
N CYS A 93 -6.71 -2.15 7.85
CA CYS A 93 -5.76 -2.51 6.79
C CYS A 93 -4.77 -1.38 6.48
N PHE A 94 -5.23 -0.13 6.40
CA PHE A 94 -4.33 1.01 6.16
C PHE A 94 -3.43 1.27 7.36
N LYS A 95 -3.94 1.17 8.59
CA LYS A 95 -3.14 1.30 9.82
C LYS A 95 -2.03 0.27 9.88
N PHE A 96 -2.34 -1.01 9.67
CA PHE A 96 -1.36 -2.11 9.65
C PHE A 96 -0.21 -1.81 8.68
N ARG A 97 -0.53 -1.47 7.45
CA ARG A 97 0.46 -1.25 6.39
C ARG A 97 1.28 0.02 6.61
N LEU A 98 0.61 1.11 7.03
CA LEU A 98 1.28 2.38 7.24
C LEU A 98 2.10 2.41 8.53
N LEU A 99 1.72 1.64 9.57
CA LEU A 99 2.54 1.47 10.76
C LEU A 99 3.87 0.78 10.43
N ARG A 100 3.84 -0.31 9.66
CA ARG A 100 5.07 -0.98 9.20
C ARG A 100 5.95 -0.04 8.38
N ALA A 101 5.33 0.78 7.52
CA ALA A 101 6.06 1.79 6.76
C ALA A 101 6.63 2.90 7.65
N ALA A 102 5.93 3.33 8.69
CA ALA A 102 6.41 4.34 9.63
C ALA A 102 7.56 3.81 10.50
N GLN A 103 7.48 2.56 10.95
CA GLN A 103 8.57 1.88 11.66
C GLN A 103 9.82 1.78 10.79
N TYR A 104 9.67 1.29 9.55
CA TYR A 104 10.78 1.24 8.61
C TYR A 104 11.38 2.64 8.36
N ALA A 105 10.54 3.65 8.24
CA ALA A 105 10.99 5.04 8.04
C ALA A 105 11.82 5.53 9.22
N GLN A 106 11.38 5.30 10.46
CA GLN A 106 12.12 5.64 11.67
C GLN A 106 13.48 4.94 11.72
N ASP A 107 13.49 3.62 11.51
CA ASP A 107 14.70 2.78 11.66
C ASP A 107 15.78 3.11 10.61
N ASN A 108 15.34 3.66 9.45
CA ASN A 108 16.24 4.00 8.33
C ASN A 108 16.42 5.52 8.13
N GLY A 109 15.96 6.34 9.07
CA GLY A 109 16.17 7.78 9.09
C GLY A 109 15.51 8.53 7.95
N PHE A 110 14.27 8.16 7.61
CA PHE A 110 13.41 8.92 6.71
C PHE A 110 12.66 10.00 7.50
N ASP A 111 12.55 11.18 6.90
CA ASP A 111 11.87 12.33 7.53
C ASP A 111 10.36 12.34 7.28
N VAL A 112 9.98 11.80 6.12
CA VAL A 112 8.62 11.92 5.58
C VAL A 112 8.09 10.59 5.07
N LEU A 113 6.87 10.26 5.47
CA LEU A 113 6.11 9.13 4.94
C LEU A 113 4.90 9.63 4.15
N THR A 114 4.71 9.11 2.95
CA THR A 114 3.50 9.28 2.14
C THR A 114 3.09 7.96 1.49
N THR A 115 1.92 7.91 0.83
CA THR A 115 1.42 6.66 0.27
C THR A 115 0.74 6.83 -1.08
N THR A 116 0.88 5.83 -1.93
CA THR A 116 0.15 5.73 -3.19
C THR A 116 -1.32 5.31 -3.02
N LEU A 117 -1.74 4.91 -1.81
CA LEU A 117 -3.16 4.65 -1.51
C LEU A 117 -4.03 5.87 -1.83
N ALA A 118 -3.49 7.08 -1.63
CA ALA A 118 -4.16 8.35 -1.88
C ALA A 118 -4.38 8.68 -3.37
N SER A 119 -3.85 7.87 -4.30
CA SER A 119 -4.12 8.01 -5.74
C SER A 119 -5.38 7.28 -6.19
N SER A 120 -5.84 6.28 -5.44
CA SER A 120 -6.98 5.45 -5.81
C SER A 120 -8.31 6.13 -5.48
N ARG A 121 -9.16 6.36 -6.49
CA ARG A 121 -10.53 6.87 -6.29
C ARG A 121 -11.46 5.91 -5.52
N TRP A 122 -11.06 4.64 -5.43
CA TRP A 122 -11.80 3.60 -4.71
C TRP A 122 -11.53 3.57 -3.21
N LYS A 123 -10.58 4.37 -2.72
CA LYS A 123 -10.23 4.45 -1.31
C LYS A 123 -10.69 5.78 -0.71
N SER A 124 -11.10 5.76 0.55
CA SER A 124 -11.38 6.99 1.30
C SER A 124 -10.06 7.70 1.63
N LEU A 125 -9.91 8.94 1.15
CA LEU A 125 -8.73 9.75 1.43
C LEU A 125 -8.64 10.10 2.92
N ASP A 126 -9.79 10.31 3.56
CA ASP A 126 -9.85 10.63 4.99
C ASP A 126 -9.35 9.46 5.84
N GLN A 127 -9.77 8.23 5.52
CA GLN A 127 -9.26 7.02 6.20
C GLN A 127 -7.76 6.82 5.96
N VAL A 128 -7.27 7.07 4.74
CA VAL A 128 -5.83 6.99 4.42
C VAL A 128 -5.05 8.00 5.26
N ASN A 129 -5.52 9.25 5.36
CA ASN A 129 -4.87 10.27 6.17
C ASN A 129 -4.98 9.96 7.67
N GLN A 130 -6.13 9.52 8.16
CA GLN A 130 -6.32 9.09 9.54
C GLN A 130 -5.30 8.00 9.92
N ALA A 131 -5.18 6.96 9.09
CA ALA A 131 -4.22 5.90 9.31
C ALA A 131 -2.75 6.38 9.23
N GLY A 132 -2.44 7.30 8.31
CA GLY A 132 -1.10 7.86 8.16
C GLY A 132 -0.68 8.73 9.35
N PHE A 133 -1.55 9.62 9.82
CA PHE A 133 -1.29 10.42 11.02
C PHE A 133 -1.13 9.53 12.25
N TRP A 134 -2.02 8.54 12.41
CA TRP A 134 -1.92 7.58 13.49
C TRP A 134 -0.60 6.81 13.44
N ALA A 135 -0.22 6.26 12.29
CA ALA A 135 1.01 5.48 12.14
C ALA A 135 2.25 6.32 12.49
N CYS A 136 2.35 7.56 11.99
CA CYS A 136 3.47 8.44 12.31
C CYS A 136 3.46 8.91 13.77
N SER A 137 2.32 8.92 14.47
CA SER A 137 2.28 9.20 15.91
C SER A 137 2.81 8.05 16.77
N GLN A 138 2.96 6.84 16.23
CA GLN A 138 3.49 5.68 16.95
C GLN A 138 5.03 5.58 16.87
N VAL A 139 5.67 6.44 16.10
CA VAL A 139 7.12 6.45 15.88
C VAL A 139 7.71 7.85 16.09
N SER A 140 9.03 7.96 16.11
CA SER A 140 9.72 9.24 16.30
C SER A 140 10.39 9.70 15.00
N GLY A 141 10.41 11.02 14.77
CA GLY A 141 11.17 11.64 13.68
C GLY A 141 10.55 11.52 12.28
N VAL A 142 9.39 10.86 12.14
CA VAL A 142 8.71 10.68 10.86
C VAL A 142 7.45 11.52 10.80
N THR A 143 7.31 12.32 9.74
CA THR A 143 6.14 13.16 9.51
C THR A 143 5.26 12.58 8.41
N TRP A 144 3.96 12.48 8.67
CA TRP A 144 2.99 12.13 7.64
C TRP A 144 2.82 13.27 6.64
N TRP A 145 2.93 12.96 5.34
CA TRP A 145 2.69 13.91 4.27
C TRP A 145 1.34 13.61 3.58
N PRO A 146 0.25 14.31 3.99
CA PRO A 146 -1.09 14.08 3.45
C PRO A 146 -1.19 14.68 2.04
N GLN A 147 -1.19 13.84 1.04
CA GLN A 147 -1.32 14.25 -0.35
C GLN A 147 -2.58 13.68 -0.99
N ASN A 148 -3.17 14.47 -1.85
CA ASN A 148 -4.24 13.99 -2.75
C ASN A 148 -3.66 13.81 -4.16
N TRP A 149 -3.10 12.63 -4.41
CA TRP A 149 -2.48 12.27 -5.69
C TRP A 149 -3.46 12.11 -6.86
N ARG A 150 -4.72 12.51 -6.69
CA ARG A 150 -5.76 12.53 -7.74
C ARG A 150 -5.87 13.87 -8.45
N LYS A 151 -5.19 14.92 -7.91
CA LYS A 151 -5.26 16.29 -8.40
C LYS A 151 -4.01 16.66 -9.23
N GLY A 152 -4.05 17.84 -9.85
CA GLY A 152 -2.90 18.40 -10.54
C GLY A 152 -2.47 17.63 -11.80
N GLY A 153 -3.41 16.98 -12.51
CA GLY A 153 -3.10 16.20 -13.72
C GLY A 153 -2.56 14.80 -13.46
N LEU A 154 -2.32 14.43 -12.19
CA LEU A 154 -1.73 13.12 -11.86
C LEU A 154 -2.66 11.94 -12.15
N GLN A 155 -3.98 12.13 -12.11
CA GLN A 155 -4.93 11.08 -12.46
C GLN A 155 -4.89 10.79 -13.97
N GLU A 156 -4.82 11.80 -14.78
CA GLU A 156 -4.70 11.72 -16.25
C GLU A 156 -3.37 11.07 -16.62
N ARG A 157 -2.27 11.53 -15.99
CA ARG A 157 -0.93 10.97 -16.21
C ARG A 157 -0.86 9.50 -15.80
N ARG A 158 -1.47 9.13 -14.66
CA ARG A 158 -1.61 7.73 -14.24
C ARG A 158 -2.26 6.86 -15.32
N ASN A 159 -3.36 7.33 -15.92
CA ASN A 159 -4.07 6.57 -16.95
C ASN A 159 -3.24 6.41 -18.23
N GLN A 160 -2.42 7.40 -18.57
CA GLN A 160 -1.47 7.33 -19.69
C GLN A 160 -0.37 6.30 -19.40
N ILE A 161 0.27 6.39 -18.23
CA ILE A 161 1.36 5.47 -17.82
C ILE A 161 0.88 4.02 -17.79
N ILE A 162 -0.34 3.74 -17.33
CA ILE A 162 -0.91 2.38 -17.34
C ILE A 162 -0.90 1.80 -18.77
N LYS A 163 -1.24 2.59 -19.76
CA LYS A 163 -1.22 2.18 -21.17
C LYS A 163 0.20 2.09 -21.72
N GLU A 164 1.02 3.12 -21.50
CA GLU A 164 2.41 3.19 -21.98
C GLU A 164 3.27 2.02 -21.46
N GLN A 165 3.06 1.65 -20.21
CA GLN A 165 3.82 0.61 -19.53
C GLN A 165 3.17 -0.77 -19.59
N ASN A 166 1.98 -0.86 -20.18
CA ASN A 166 1.16 -2.08 -20.21
C ASN A 166 1.05 -2.73 -18.83
N PHE A 167 0.75 -1.93 -17.81
CA PHE A 167 0.67 -2.41 -16.44
C PHE A 167 -0.47 -3.42 -16.26
N TYR A 168 -0.19 -4.45 -15.47
CA TYR A 168 -1.22 -5.31 -14.96
C TYR A 168 -2.28 -4.49 -14.20
N ASN A 169 -3.50 -4.55 -14.67
CA ASN A 169 -4.61 -3.80 -14.09
C ASN A 169 -5.45 -4.74 -13.22
N GLN A 170 -5.22 -4.67 -11.91
CA GLN A 170 -5.92 -5.51 -10.94
C GLN A 170 -7.42 -5.25 -10.91
N LEU A 171 -8.20 -6.32 -10.75
CA LEU A 171 -9.67 -6.27 -10.73
C LEU A 171 -10.27 -6.03 -9.33
N TYR A 172 -9.46 -6.16 -8.27
CA TYR A 172 -9.89 -6.00 -6.87
C TYR A 172 -8.80 -5.32 -6.04
N CYS A 173 -9.13 -4.90 -4.81
CA CYS A 173 -8.21 -4.17 -3.94
C CYS A 173 -6.96 -4.97 -3.57
N GLY A 174 -7.09 -6.29 -3.47
CA GLY A 174 -6.04 -7.24 -3.11
C GLY A 174 -6.41 -8.11 -1.94
N CYS A 175 -7.18 -7.62 -0.97
CA CYS A 175 -7.63 -8.48 0.12
C CYS A 175 -8.71 -9.47 -0.37
N GLU A 176 -8.69 -10.68 0.17
CA GLU A 176 -9.63 -11.74 -0.18
C GLU A 176 -11.10 -11.33 0.00
N PHE A 177 -11.41 -10.52 1.01
CA PHE A 177 -12.75 -9.99 1.27
C PHE A 177 -13.21 -8.92 0.26
N SER A 178 -12.34 -8.47 -0.65
CA SER A 178 -12.69 -7.54 -1.73
C SER A 178 -12.86 -8.21 -3.08
N GLN A 179 -12.69 -9.52 -3.15
CA GLN A 179 -12.98 -10.30 -4.36
C GLN A 179 -14.48 -10.32 -4.59
N ARG A 180 -14.90 -9.89 -5.76
CA ARG A 180 -16.32 -9.98 -6.14
C ARG A 180 -16.63 -11.44 -6.42
N THR A 181 -17.62 -12.00 -5.72
CA THR A 181 -18.11 -13.36 -5.95
C THR A 181 -18.55 -13.52 -7.41
N GLY A 182 -17.72 -14.18 -8.18
CA GLY A 182 -17.90 -14.42 -9.63
C GLY A 182 -16.73 -15.14 -10.25
N SER A 183 -15.60 -15.29 -9.55
CA SER A 183 -14.42 -16.03 -10.02
C SER A 183 -13.70 -16.67 -8.83
N ALA A 184 -13.87 -17.97 -8.71
CA ALA A 184 -13.28 -18.93 -7.77
C ALA A 184 -13.99 -19.07 -6.41
N GLU A 185 -14.42 -20.29 -6.15
CA GLU A 185 -14.87 -20.74 -4.83
C GLU A 185 -13.73 -20.62 -3.81
N PRO A 186 -14.03 -20.29 -2.53
CA PRO A 186 -13.03 -20.33 -1.46
C PRO A 186 -12.54 -21.78 -1.32
N SER A 187 -11.24 -21.99 -1.43
CA SER A 187 -10.66 -23.30 -1.12
C SER A 187 -11.02 -23.69 0.31
N GLU A 188 -11.42 -24.95 0.53
CA GLU A 188 -11.85 -25.50 1.82
C GLU A 188 -10.76 -25.50 2.92
N ASP A 189 -9.56 -25.00 2.62
CA ASP A 189 -8.40 -24.98 3.53
C ASP A 189 -8.47 -23.94 4.67
N LEU A 190 -9.49 -23.08 4.68
CA LEU A 190 -9.65 -22.03 5.72
C LEU A 190 -10.29 -22.49 7.03
N LYS A 191 -10.79 -23.73 7.09
CA LYS A 191 -11.56 -24.23 8.27
C LYS A 191 -10.74 -24.92 9.37
N SER A 192 -9.42 -25.05 9.25
CA SER A 192 -8.62 -25.85 10.19
C SER A 192 -7.38 -25.18 10.78
N LYS A 193 -7.20 -23.86 10.67
CA LYS A 193 -6.06 -23.19 11.31
C LYS A 193 -6.46 -22.66 12.68
N ALA A 194 -5.71 -23.09 13.71
CA ALA A 194 -5.75 -22.52 15.05
C ALA A 194 -5.60 -20.99 14.99
N ASP A 195 -6.28 -20.31 15.89
CA ASP A 195 -6.31 -18.84 16.01
C ASP A 195 -4.87 -18.27 16.03
N PRO A 196 -4.40 -17.59 14.98
CA PRO A 196 -3.04 -17.07 14.93
C PRO A 196 -2.82 -15.84 15.81
N CYS A 197 -3.87 -15.33 16.43
CA CYS A 197 -3.83 -14.12 17.26
C CYS A 197 -3.49 -14.37 18.73
N GLN A 198 -3.31 -15.64 19.15
CA GLN A 198 -2.99 -16.02 20.53
C GLN A 198 -1.49 -16.15 20.78
N VAL A 199 -0.65 -15.25 20.33
CA VAL A 199 0.75 -15.25 20.78
C VAL A 199 1.21 -13.83 21.07
N GLN A 200 1.47 -13.63 22.33
CA GLN A 200 2.39 -12.72 23.05
C GLN A 200 1.71 -11.67 23.91
N GLU A 201 1.53 -12.07 25.18
CA GLU A 201 1.77 -11.18 26.33
C GLU A 201 3.27 -11.04 26.57
#